data_8930d92ff863b20c30dc664964db18ac
#
_entry.id   8930d92ff863b20c30dc664964db18ac
#
_cell.length_a   1.000
_cell.length_b   1.000
_cell.length_c   1.000
_cell.angle_alpha   90.00
_cell.angle_beta   90.00
_cell.angle_gamma   90.00
#
_symmetry.space_group_name_H-M   'P 1'
#
loop_
_entity.id
_entity.type
_entity.pdbx_description
1 polymer ?
#
loop_
_entity_poly.entity_id
_entity_poly.type
_entity_poly.pdbx_seq_one_letter_code
_entity_poly.pdbx_strand_id
1 'polypeptide(L)'
;MGQPILACCNFLPEAGRLRDFALTHGFNGVDWTFNLENFPKTPAAESALTRTIAGLQPLDLRYHCAFARFDLGAEDPEENRRTMQLLRRVCHLVAKLKGRVITIHIGGLGRESAFDLSWQKTLAGLTELVRLTNRLGLKLCIENLAWGWTSRPDLFEKLVRLSGAWATLDVGHARVSPAVASGLFRVRDFVTPHPERFINAHVYHEETEAGHLPPQSLADLQDRLELLLGLPLCNWWVLELREEATLLPTLQVVQEFLNSQGNIRQPASSSPEPHR
;
A
#
# COMPACT_ATOMS: atom_id res chain seq x y z
N MET A 1 18.13 -0.74 10.93
CA MET A 1 16.71 -1.08 10.78
C MET A 1 16.64 -2.56 10.44
N GLY A 2 15.59 -3.29 10.88
CA GLY A 2 15.35 -4.67 10.43
C GLY A 2 14.97 -4.71 8.94
N GLN A 3 14.99 -5.92 8.35
CA GLN A 3 14.46 -6.09 7.00
C GLN A 3 12.95 -5.83 6.99
N PRO A 4 12.39 -5.28 5.88
CA PRO A 4 10.95 -5.10 5.76
C PRO A 4 10.23 -6.47 5.71
N ILE A 5 8.99 -6.48 6.16
CA ILE A 5 8.06 -7.59 5.94
C ILE A 5 7.65 -7.57 4.47
N LEU A 6 7.91 -8.66 3.76
CA LEU A 6 7.42 -8.85 2.41
C LEU A 6 6.02 -9.47 2.46
N ALA A 7 5.07 -8.82 1.80
CA ALA A 7 3.70 -9.27 1.71
C ALA A 7 3.28 -9.47 0.24
N CYS A 8 2.40 -10.42 0.00
CA CYS A 8 1.67 -10.54 -1.27
C CYS A 8 0.24 -10.04 -1.12
N CYS A 9 -0.43 -9.71 -2.22
CA CYS A 9 -1.87 -9.44 -2.20
C CYS A 9 -2.68 -10.76 -2.14
N ASN A 10 -3.98 -10.66 -1.85
CA ASN A 10 -4.88 -11.82 -1.81
C ASN A 10 -5.33 -12.24 -3.23
N PHE A 11 -4.39 -12.70 -4.06
CA PHE A 11 -4.62 -13.09 -5.44
C PHE A 11 -5.18 -14.52 -5.61
N LEU A 12 -5.05 -15.38 -4.61
CA LEU A 12 -5.65 -16.71 -4.57
C LEU A 12 -6.96 -16.68 -3.76
N PRO A 13 -8.05 -17.28 -4.27
CA PRO A 13 -9.37 -17.21 -3.62
C PRO A 13 -9.45 -18.01 -2.32
N GLU A 14 -8.65 -19.07 -2.16
CA GLU A 14 -8.66 -19.97 -1.02
C GLU A 14 -7.57 -19.58 -0.02
N ALA A 15 -7.97 -19.20 1.21
CA ALA A 15 -7.05 -18.74 2.25
C ALA A 15 -5.94 -19.76 2.57
N GLY A 16 -6.25 -21.05 2.61
CA GLY A 16 -5.26 -22.10 2.86
C GLY A 16 -4.19 -22.14 1.78
N ARG A 17 -4.58 -22.08 0.52
CA ARG A 17 -3.64 -22.05 -0.62
C ARG A 17 -2.80 -20.77 -0.62
N LEU A 18 -3.43 -19.62 -0.34
CA LEU A 18 -2.73 -18.35 -0.25
C LEU A 18 -1.68 -18.37 0.88
N ARG A 19 -2.06 -18.88 2.06
CA ARG A 19 -1.15 -19.03 3.21
C ARG A 19 0.02 -19.94 2.84
N ASP A 20 -0.26 -21.12 2.30
CA ASP A 20 0.76 -22.11 1.99
C ASP A 20 1.71 -21.60 0.91
N PHE A 21 1.18 -20.92 -0.12
CA PHE A 21 1.96 -20.22 -1.13
C PHE A 21 2.87 -19.15 -0.48
N ALA A 22 2.30 -18.27 0.33
CA ALA A 22 3.06 -17.19 0.96
C ALA A 22 4.21 -17.73 1.82
N LEU A 23 3.93 -18.71 2.68
CA LEU A 23 4.94 -19.32 3.54
C LEU A 23 6.03 -20.05 2.74
N THR A 24 5.65 -20.79 1.69
CA THR A 24 6.60 -21.54 0.84
C THR A 24 7.59 -20.61 0.14
N HIS A 25 7.14 -19.42 -0.26
CA HIS A 25 7.96 -18.45 -0.99
C HIS A 25 8.59 -17.37 -0.08
N GLY A 26 8.44 -17.47 1.25
CA GLY A 26 9.09 -16.57 2.19
C GLY A 26 8.41 -15.21 2.37
N PHE A 27 7.14 -15.10 1.99
CA PHE A 27 6.33 -13.97 2.42
C PHE A 27 5.95 -14.12 3.90
N ASN A 28 6.00 -13.01 4.63
CA ASN A 28 5.64 -12.97 6.04
C ASN A 28 4.28 -12.27 6.27
N GLY A 29 3.67 -11.73 5.22
CA GLY A 29 2.41 -11.03 5.30
C GLY A 29 1.53 -11.14 4.07
N VAL A 30 0.26 -10.79 4.25
CA VAL A 30 -0.73 -10.62 3.18
C VAL A 30 -1.35 -9.24 3.32
N ASP A 31 -1.39 -8.51 2.21
CA ASP A 31 -2.21 -7.31 2.09
C ASP A 31 -3.57 -7.70 1.51
N TRP A 32 -4.60 -7.66 2.37
CA TRP A 32 -5.93 -8.10 2.02
C TRP A 32 -6.73 -6.98 1.36
N THR A 33 -6.88 -7.06 0.05
CA THR A 33 -7.62 -6.07 -0.73
C THR A 33 -9.11 -6.36 -0.72
N PHE A 34 -9.91 -5.37 -0.29
CA PHE A 34 -11.34 -5.32 -0.48
C PHE A 34 -11.68 -4.60 -1.79
N ASN A 35 -12.56 -5.20 -2.56
CA ASN A 35 -13.28 -4.57 -3.66
C ASN A 35 -14.80 -4.67 -3.40
N LEU A 36 -15.61 -4.01 -4.23
CA LEU A 36 -17.08 -4.00 -4.05
C LEU A 36 -17.74 -5.37 -4.17
N GLU A 37 -17.10 -6.28 -4.88
CA GLU A 37 -17.64 -7.63 -5.13
C GLU A 37 -17.43 -8.52 -3.91
N ASN A 38 -16.23 -8.48 -3.33
CA ASN A 38 -15.84 -9.33 -2.21
C ASN A 38 -16.13 -8.70 -0.83
N PHE A 39 -16.55 -7.42 -0.77
CA PHE A 39 -16.87 -6.77 0.51
C PHE A 39 -18.15 -7.39 1.11
N PRO A 40 -18.11 -7.87 2.37
CA PRO A 40 -19.22 -8.59 2.96
C PRO A 40 -20.44 -7.68 3.18
N LYS A 41 -21.59 -8.09 2.69
CA LYS A 41 -22.85 -7.32 2.74
C LYS A 41 -23.80 -7.82 3.83
N THR A 42 -23.54 -9.00 4.39
CA THR A 42 -24.41 -9.63 5.42
C THR A 42 -23.58 -10.13 6.61
N PRO A 43 -24.18 -10.32 7.80
CA PRO A 43 -23.49 -10.90 8.95
C PRO A 43 -22.91 -12.29 8.68
N ALA A 44 -23.56 -13.10 7.86
CA ALA A 44 -23.06 -14.41 7.47
C ALA A 44 -21.79 -14.30 6.62
N ALA A 45 -21.75 -13.35 5.66
CA ALA A 45 -20.57 -13.06 4.85
C ALA A 45 -19.41 -12.50 5.70
N GLU A 46 -19.70 -11.63 6.68
CA GLU A 46 -18.67 -11.15 7.63
C GLU A 46 -18.09 -12.29 8.46
N SER A 47 -18.93 -13.21 8.92
CA SER A 47 -18.49 -14.40 9.67
C SER A 47 -17.64 -15.33 8.80
N ALA A 48 -18.01 -15.51 7.53
CA ALA A 48 -17.21 -16.26 6.55
C ALA A 48 -15.84 -15.61 6.34
N LEU A 49 -15.80 -14.30 6.10
CA LEU A 49 -14.55 -13.56 5.96
C LEU A 49 -13.68 -13.67 7.22
N THR A 50 -14.27 -13.60 8.41
CA THR A 50 -13.51 -13.76 9.68
C THR A 50 -12.81 -15.13 9.73
N ARG A 51 -13.47 -16.20 9.30
CA ARG A 51 -12.85 -17.54 9.22
C ARG A 51 -11.73 -17.59 8.17
N THR A 52 -11.96 -16.98 7.00
CA THR A 52 -10.96 -16.86 5.93
C THR A 52 -9.69 -16.18 6.44
N ILE A 53 -9.84 -15.02 7.08
CA ILE A 53 -8.72 -14.25 7.66
C ILE A 53 -8.00 -15.04 8.76
N ALA A 54 -8.74 -15.74 9.62
CA ALA A 54 -8.13 -16.61 10.64
C ALA A 54 -7.33 -17.77 10.02
N GLY A 55 -7.73 -18.26 8.85
CA GLY A 55 -7.02 -19.31 8.11
C GLY A 55 -5.67 -18.87 7.51
N LEU A 56 -5.36 -17.57 7.49
CA LEU A 56 -4.08 -17.03 7.01
C LEU A 56 -2.98 -17.04 8.08
N GLN A 57 -3.29 -17.38 9.34
CA GLN A 57 -2.26 -17.50 10.37
C GLN A 57 -1.16 -18.50 9.95
N PRO A 58 0.15 -18.24 10.23
CA PRO A 58 0.69 -17.18 11.09
C PRO A 58 1.07 -15.88 10.35
N LEU A 59 0.62 -15.64 9.11
CA LEU A 59 0.97 -14.45 8.35
C LEU A 59 0.44 -13.17 9.01
N ASP A 60 1.24 -12.11 8.98
CA ASP A 60 0.79 -10.77 9.35
C ASP A 60 -0.19 -10.23 8.29
N LEU A 61 -1.11 -9.36 8.70
CA LEU A 61 -2.16 -8.85 7.85
C LEU A 61 -2.26 -7.33 7.90
N ARG A 62 -2.27 -6.72 6.72
CA ARG A 62 -2.76 -5.35 6.50
C ARG A 62 -3.90 -5.38 5.48
N TYR A 63 -4.60 -4.28 5.38
CA TYR A 63 -5.82 -4.22 4.59
C TYR A 63 -5.73 -3.08 3.59
N HIS A 64 -6.28 -3.33 2.41
CA HIS A 64 -6.35 -2.38 1.33
C HIS A 64 -7.80 -2.26 0.83
N CYS A 65 -8.26 -1.05 0.55
CA CYS A 65 -9.61 -0.78 0.07
C CYS A 65 -9.54 0.02 -1.23
N ALA A 66 -9.62 -0.70 -2.34
CA ALA A 66 -9.60 -0.16 -3.70
C ALA A 66 -11.01 -0.14 -4.30
N PHE A 67 -11.92 0.68 -3.75
CA PHE A 67 -13.29 0.80 -4.25
C PHE A 67 -13.34 1.76 -5.43
N ALA A 68 -13.33 1.25 -6.63
CA ALA A 68 -13.62 2.04 -7.81
C ALA A 68 -15.00 2.73 -7.70
N ARG A 69 -15.12 3.96 -8.19
CA ARG A 69 -16.33 4.80 -8.20
C ARG A 69 -16.80 5.35 -6.85
N PHE A 70 -16.01 5.21 -5.79
CA PHE A 70 -16.34 5.80 -4.49
C PHE A 70 -15.22 6.75 -4.07
N ASP A 71 -15.50 8.04 -4.03
CA ASP A 71 -14.54 9.05 -3.60
C ASP A 71 -15.15 9.98 -2.56
N LEU A 72 -14.33 10.35 -1.57
CA LEU A 72 -14.71 11.27 -0.49
C LEU A 72 -15.00 12.68 -0.99
N GLY A 73 -14.50 13.02 -2.18
CA GLY A 73 -14.67 14.32 -2.81
C GLY A 73 -15.91 14.46 -3.69
N ALA A 74 -16.74 13.42 -3.83
CA ALA A 74 -17.90 13.47 -4.68
C ALA A 74 -18.75 14.73 -4.44
N GLU A 75 -19.07 15.47 -5.50
CA GLU A 75 -19.86 16.69 -5.41
C GLU A 75 -21.33 16.40 -5.13
N ASP A 76 -21.86 15.27 -5.61
CA ASP A 76 -23.20 14.81 -5.23
C ASP A 76 -23.23 14.45 -3.72
N PRO A 77 -24.10 15.10 -2.93
CA PRO A 77 -24.19 14.87 -1.49
C PRO A 77 -24.59 13.41 -1.14
N GLU A 78 -25.40 12.77 -1.98
CA GLU A 78 -25.84 11.41 -1.76
C GLU A 78 -24.71 10.41 -2.02
N GLU A 79 -23.94 10.60 -3.08
CA GLU A 79 -22.75 9.80 -3.40
C GLU A 79 -21.69 9.96 -2.31
N ASN A 80 -21.39 11.19 -1.90
CA ASN A 80 -20.45 11.48 -0.82
C ASN A 80 -20.86 10.78 0.49
N ARG A 81 -22.16 10.85 0.85
CA ARG A 81 -22.71 10.19 2.04
C ARG A 81 -22.57 8.66 1.95
N ARG A 82 -22.86 8.06 0.79
CA ARG A 82 -22.70 6.61 0.55
C ARG A 82 -21.24 6.18 0.67
N THR A 83 -20.33 6.93 0.06
CA THR A 83 -18.88 6.70 0.16
C THR A 83 -18.45 6.71 1.62
N MET A 84 -18.81 7.72 2.36
CA MET A 84 -18.45 7.85 3.78
C MET A 84 -19.01 6.70 4.62
N GLN A 85 -20.27 6.30 4.40
CA GLN A 85 -20.87 5.15 5.09
C GLN A 85 -20.14 3.85 4.77
N LEU A 86 -19.77 3.64 3.52
CA LEU A 86 -19.03 2.45 3.08
C LEU A 86 -17.64 2.38 3.72
N LEU A 87 -16.87 3.46 3.66
CA LEU A 87 -15.52 3.51 4.25
C LEU A 87 -15.54 3.37 5.78
N ARG A 88 -16.54 3.95 6.46
CA ARG A 88 -16.75 3.71 7.91
C ARG A 88 -17.01 2.23 8.21
N ARG A 89 -17.83 1.54 7.40
CA ARG A 89 -18.06 0.10 7.55
C ARG A 89 -16.79 -0.70 7.35
N VAL A 90 -15.97 -0.34 6.36
CA VAL A 90 -14.66 -0.98 6.15
C VAL A 90 -13.78 -0.82 7.39
N CYS A 91 -13.65 0.39 7.93
CA CYS A 91 -12.86 0.65 9.14
C CYS A 91 -13.34 -0.20 10.34
N HIS A 92 -14.65 -0.27 10.57
CA HIS A 92 -15.21 -1.12 11.63
C HIS A 92 -14.96 -2.61 11.39
N LEU A 93 -15.08 -3.07 10.14
CA LEU A 93 -14.80 -4.46 9.80
C LEU A 93 -13.34 -4.79 10.04
N VAL A 94 -12.41 -3.94 9.58
CA VAL A 94 -10.97 -4.13 9.79
C VAL A 94 -10.63 -4.17 11.29
N ALA A 95 -11.22 -3.31 12.09
CA ALA A 95 -11.06 -3.34 13.55
C ALA A 95 -11.59 -4.65 14.17
N LYS A 96 -12.75 -5.14 13.71
CA LYS A 96 -13.33 -6.43 14.12
C LYS A 96 -12.43 -7.61 13.75
N LEU A 97 -11.76 -7.52 12.60
CA LEU A 97 -10.76 -8.51 12.14
C LEU A 97 -9.40 -8.35 12.83
N LYS A 98 -9.29 -7.49 13.85
CA LYS A 98 -8.06 -7.16 14.58
C LYS A 98 -6.94 -6.57 13.70
N GLY A 99 -7.31 -5.98 12.58
CA GLY A 99 -6.38 -5.21 11.74
C GLY A 99 -5.82 -4.00 12.49
N ARG A 100 -4.68 -3.51 12.03
CA ARG A 100 -4.03 -2.32 12.60
C ARG A 100 -3.78 -1.23 11.56
N VAL A 101 -3.76 -1.59 10.30
CA VAL A 101 -3.47 -0.68 9.19
C VAL A 101 -4.44 -0.96 8.06
N ILE A 102 -4.95 0.12 7.46
CA ILE A 102 -5.75 0.07 6.24
C ILE A 102 -5.28 1.15 5.27
N THR A 103 -5.08 0.79 4.02
CA THR A 103 -4.82 1.71 2.90
C THR A 103 -6.12 1.96 2.14
N ILE A 104 -6.35 3.19 1.71
CA ILE A 104 -7.50 3.57 0.86
C ILE A 104 -7.05 4.40 -0.33
N HIS A 105 -7.80 4.32 -1.42
CA HIS A 105 -7.69 5.21 -2.57
C HIS A 105 -8.61 6.42 -2.39
N ILE A 106 -8.10 7.61 -2.73
CA ILE A 106 -8.86 8.87 -2.75
C ILE A 106 -8.29 9.83 -3.80
N GLY A 107 -9.08 10.84 -4.14
CA GLY A 107 -8.60 11.96 -4.95
C GLY A 107 -8.63 11.70 -6.46
N GLY A 108 -9.48 10.80 -6.90
CA GLY A 108 -9.72 10.47 -8.30
C GLY A 108 -9.37 9.02 -8.62
N LEU A 109 -10.38 8.24 -8.98
CA LEU A 109 -10.27 6.82 -9.34
C LEU A 109 -10.24 6.60 -10.87
N GLY A 110 -9.93 7.64 -11.64
CA GLY A 110 -9.81 7.62 -13.09
C GLY A 110 -9.32 8.95 -13.61
N ARG A 111 -8.84 8.98 -14.85
CA ARG A 111 -8.25 10.18 -15.48
C ARG A 111 -9.19 11.39 -15.52
N GLU A 112 -10.51 11.17 -15.57
CA GLU A 112 -11.53 12.19 -15.71
C GLU A 112 -12.16 12.61 -14.38
N SER A 113 -12.13 11.78 -13.35
CA SER A 113 -12.88 11.98 -12.10
C SER A 113 -12.33 13.07 -11.18
N ALA A 114 -11.07 13.46 -11.31
CA ALA A 114 -10.46 14.47 -10.43
C ALA A 114 -11.06 15.88 -10.60
N PHE A 115 -11.63 16.19 -11.77
CA PHE A 115 -12.23 17.49 -12.05
C PHE A 115 -13.61 17.68 -11.40
N ASP A 116 -14.28 16.57 -11.08
CA ASP A 116 -15.62 16.56 -10.50
C ASP A 116 -15.59 16.34 -8.97
N LEU A 117 -14.40 16.44 -8.36
CA LEU A 117 -14.21 16.23 -6.94
C LEU A 117 -13.98 17.55 -6.19
N SER A 118 -14.57 17.66 -5.01
CA SER A 118 -14.33 18.75 -4.09
C SER A 118 -13.15 18.45 -3.15
N TRP A 119 -12.13 19.28 -3.23
CA TRP A 119 -10.98 19.23 -2.32
C TRP A 119 -11.42 19.35 -0.85
N GLN A 120 -12.33 20.29 -0.56
CA GLN A 120 -12.81 20.52 0.81
C GLN A 120 -13.56 19.29 1.35
N LYS A 121 -14.42 18.67 0.55
CA LYS A 121 -15.15 17.45 0.94
C LYS A 121 -14.19 16.30 1.15
N THR A 122 -13.23 16.10 0.24
CA THR A 122 -12.19 15.06 0.39
C THR A 122 -11.42 15.23 1.69
N LEU A 123 -10.91 16.43 1.96
CA LEU A 123 -10.13 16.70 3.16
C LEU A 123 -10.98 16.54 4.44
N ALA A 124 -12.22 17.02 4.44
CA ALA A 124 -13.13 16.89 5.58
C ALA A 124 -13.46 15.41 5.86
N GLY A 125 -13.83 14.66 4.81
CA GLY A 125 -14.14 13.22 4.91
C GLY A 125 -12.92 12.39 5.35
N LEU A 126 -11.76 12.67 4.79
CA LEU A 126 -10.51 12.01 5.19
C LEU A 126 -10.16 12.29 6.65
N THR A 127 -10.25 13.55 7.08
CA THR A 127 -10.02 13.96 8.49
C THR A 127 -10.97 13.22 9.44
N GLU A 128 -12.23 13.07 9.04
CA GLU A 128 -13.22 12.33 9.84
C GLU A 128 -12.87 10.83 9.94
N LEU A 129 -12.47 10.21 8.82
CA LEU A 129 -12.02 8.81 8.80
C LEU A 129 -10.76 8.60 9.64
N VAL A 130 -9.80 9.51 9.60
CA VAL A 130 -8.61 9.46 10.47
C VAL A 130 -8.99 9.50 11.93
N ARG A 131 -9.93 10.37 12.33
CA ARG A 131 -10.42 10.42 13.71
C ARG A 131 -11.14 9.11 14.10
N LEU A 132 -11.94 8.54 13.20
CA LEU A 132 -12.59 7.24 13.42
C LEU A 132 -11.57 6.13 13.60
N THR A 133 -10.62 6.00 12.69
CA THR A 133 -9.61 4.93 12.73
C THR A 133 -8.74 5.04 13.98
N ASN A 134 -8.34 6.23 14.39
CA ASN A 134 -7.62 6.45 15.65
C ASN A 134 -8.42 5.92 16.87
N ARG A 135 -9.74 6.18 16.93
CA ARG A 135 -10.59 5.63 18.01
C ARG A 135 -10.71 4.10 17.96
N LEU A 136 -10.59 3.51 16.77
CA LEU A 136 -10.62 2.05 16.57
C LEU A 136 -9.24 1.40 16.75
N GLY A 137 -8.18 2.14 17.03
CA GLY A 137 -6.82 1.65 17.15
C GLY A 137 -6.19 1.28 15.80
N LEU A 138 -6.69 1.85 14.71
CA LEU A 138 -6.20 1.64 13.33
C LEU A 138 -5.37 2.84 12.86
N LYS A 139 -4.44 2.59 11.96
CA LYS A 139 -3.78 3.61 11.14
C LYS A 139 -4.43 3.62 9.75
N LEU A 140 -4.93 4.78 9.33
CA LEU A 140 -5.46 4.99 7.99
C LEU A 140 -4.35 5.53 7.11
N CYS A 141 -4.00 4.80 6.06
CA CYS A 141 -3.09 5.24 5.02
C CYS A 141 -3.87 5.69 3.79
N ILE A 142 -3.43 6.75 3.15
CA ILE A 142 -3.80 7.06 1.77
C ILE A 142 -2.66 6.66 0.83
N GLU A 143 -3.02 6.28 -0.38
CA GLU A 143 -2.07 5.85 -1.40
C GLU A 143 -1.94 6.88 -2.50
N ASN A 144 -0.71 7.06 -3.01
CA ASN A 144 -0.52 7.81 -4.24
C ASN A 144 -0.93 6.95 -5.44
N LEU A 145 -1.81 7.50 -6.27
CA LEU A 145 -2.29 6.85 -7.49
C LEU A 145 -1.53 7.35 -8.72
N ALA A 146 -1.67 6.66 -9.83
CA ALA A 146 -1.10 7.08 -11.11
C ALA A 146 -1.80 8.31 -11.72
N TRP A 147 -2.98 8.68 -11.22
CA TRP A 147 -3.80 9.81 -11.68
C TRP A 147 -4.53 10.49 -10.52
N GLY A 148 -5.22 11.57 -10.82
CA GLY A 148 -5.96 12.34 -9.81
C GLY A 148 -5.04 13.18 -8.92
N TRP A 149 -5.56 13.62 -7.78
CA TRP A 149 -4.80 14.50 -6.89
C TRP A 149 -3.62 13.81 -6.23
N THR A 150 -3.78 12.53 -5.90
CA THR A 150 -2.73 11.76 -5.21
C THR A 150 -1.60 11.33 -6.14
N SER A 151 -1.72 11.56 -7.46
CA SER A 151 -0.61 11.41 -8.42
C SER A 151 0.37 12.59 -8.43
N ARG A 152 0.05 13.67 -7.70
CA ARG A 152 0.90 14.86 -7.57
C ARG A 152 1.51 14.92 -6.18
N PRO A 153 2.84 14.93 -6.06
CA PRO A 153 3.54 14.95 -4.77
C PRO A 153 3.09 16.08 -3.83
N ASP A 154 2.91 17.30 -4.37
CA ASP A 154 2.50 18.47 -3.60
C ASP A 154 1.05 18.41 -3.08
N LEU A 155 0.14 17.78 -3.82
CA LEU A 155 -1.25 17.60 -3.38
C LEU A 155 -1.39 16.40 -2.44
N PHE A 156 -0.66 15.31 -2.72
CA PHE A 156 -0.60 14.15 -1.84
C PHE A 156 -0.06 14.54 -0.45
N GLU A 157 1.04 15.29 -0.40
CA GLU A 157 1.59 15.85 0.84
C GLU A 157 0.54 16.64 1.62
N LYS A 158 -0.17 17.55 0.96
CA LYS A 158 -1.21 18.36 1.60
C LYS A 158 -2.32 17.49 2.19
N LEU A 159 -2.76 16.44 1.50
CA LEU A 159 -3.77 15.51 2.02
C LEU A 159 -3.25 14.77 3.27
N VAL A 160 -2.03 14.24 3.24
CA VAL A 160 -1.40 13.56 4.38
C VAL A 160 -1.28 14.51 5.57
N ARG A 161 -0.68 15.66 5.38
CA ARG A 161 -0.40 16.62 6.45
C ARG A 161 -1.67 17.21 7.07
N LEU A 162 -2.61 17.66 6.23
CA LEU A 162 -3.81 18.36 6.72
C LEU A 162 -4.82 17.42 7.37
N SER A 163 -4.92 16.17 6.91
CA SER A 163 -5.81 15.17 7.50
C SER A 163 -5.22 14.44 8.70
N GLY A 164 -3.89 14.38 8.79
CA GLY A 164 -3.16 13.55 9.75
C GLY A 164 -3.12 12.07 9.37
N ALA A 165 -3.46 11.71 8.12
CA ALA A 165 -3.37 10.34 7.62
C ALA A 165 -1.91 9.86 7.59
N TRP A 166 -1.73 8.54 7.61
CA TRP A 166 -0.52 7.87 7.21
C TRP A 166 -0.49 7.72 5.68
N ALA A 167 0.61 7.21 5.16
CA ALA A 167 0.80 7.07 3.73
C ALA A 167 1.27 5.67 3.34
N THR A 168 0.80 5.23 2.18
CA THR A 168 1.33 4.11 1.41
C THR A 168 2.01 4.69 0.18
N LEU A 169 3.29 4.37 -0.03
CA LEU A 169 3.96 4.72 -1.28
C LEU A 169 3.79 3.59 -2.28
N ASP A 170 3.01 3.83 -3.32
CA ASP A 170 3.00 2.97 -4.50
C ASP A 170 4.08 3.46 -5.46
N VAL A 171 5.14 2.65 -5.63
CA VAL A 171 6.31 3.03 -6.42
C VAL A 171 6.07 2.92 -7.93
N GLY A 172 5.14 2.07 -8.35
CA GLY A 172 4.73 1.92 -9.75
C GLY A 172 3.84 3.08 -10.20
N HIS A 173 2.82 3.42 -9.41
CA HIS A 173 1.99 4.60 -9.64
C HIS A 173 2.82 5.88 -9.65
N ALA A 174 3.72 6.06 -8.69
CA ALA A 174 4.58 7.24 -8.62
C ALA A 174 5.41 7.41 -9.90
N ARG A 175 5.98 6.29 -10.43
CA ARG A 175 6.79 6.29 -11.64
C ARG A 175 6.05 6.81 -12.86
N VAL A 176 4.80 6.35 -13.06
CA VAL A 176 4.01 6.68 -14.27
C VAL A 176 3.11 7.90 -14.09
N SER A 177 3.08 8.50 -12.88
CA SER A 177 2.28 9.69 -12.64
C SER A 177 2.67 10.81 -13.60
N PRO A 178 1.69 11.58 -14.16
CA PRO A 178 1.99 12.64 -15.12
C PRO A 178 2.98 13.68 -14.60
N ALA A 179 2.97 13.93 -13.30
CA ALA A 179 3.86 14.88 -12.64
C ALA A 179 5.33 14.41 -12.64
N VAL A 180 5.58 13.12 -12.50
CA VAL A 180 6.91 12.52 -12.56
C VAL A 180 7.32 12.28 -14.01
N ALA A 181 6.43 11.74 -14.84
CA ALA A 181 6.70 11.47 -16.26
C ALA A 181 7.09 12.74 -17.04
N SER A 182 6.52 13.90 -16.69
CA SER A 182 6.88 15.19 -17.30
C SER A 182 8.18 15.81 -16.76
N GLY A 183 8.82 15.19 -15.76
CA GLY A 183 10.03 15.73 -15.11
C GLY A 183 9.78 16.91 -14.16
N LEU A 184 8.51 17.28 -13.90
CA LEU A 184 8.16 18.33 -12.94
C LEU A 184 8.49 17.92 -11.50
N PHE A 185 8.33 16.64 -11.19
CA PHE A 185 8.65 16.03 -9.90
C PHE A 185 9.45 14.75 -10.10
N ARG A 186 10.01 14.22 -9.02
CA ARG A 186 10.67 12.91 -8.92
C ARG A 186 9.90 12.02 -7.95
N VAL A 187 10.07 10.72 -8.03
CA VAL A 187 9.43 9.77 -7.08
C VAL A 187 9.73 10.12 -5.62
N ARG A 188 10.97 10.57 -5.32
CA ARG A 188 11.34 11.01 -3.97
C ARG A 188 10.51 12.17 -3.41
N ASP A 189 9.95 13.01 -4.28
CA ASP A 189 9.21 14.20 -3.84
C ASP A 189 7.87 13.84 -3.19
N PHE A 190 7.36 12.62 -3.39
CA PHE A 190 6.23 12.09 -2.63
C PHE A 190 6.54 11.94 -1.14
N VAL A 191 7.77 11.58 -0.79
CA VAL A 191 8.15 11.19 0.57
C VAL A 191 8.97 12.23 1.32
N THR A 192 9.71 13.09 0.60
CA THR A 192 10.66 14.02 1.20
C THR A 192 10.08 14.93 2.28
N PRO A 193 8.86 15.50 2.15
CA PRO A 193 8.31 16.37 3.18
C PRO A 193 8.01 15.67 4.51
N HIS A 194 7.57 14.39 4.46
CA HIS A 194 7.10 13.65 5.63
C HIS A 194 7.46 12.17 5.57
N PRO A 195 8.77 11.81 5.53
CA PRO A 195 9.20 10.41 5.41
C PRO A 195 8.72 9.52 6.57
N GLU A 196 8.46 10.12 7.75
CA GLU A 196 7.95 9.44 8.94
C GLU A 196 6.46 9.05 8.84
N ARG A 197 5.74 9.51 7.82
CA ARG A 197 4.33 9.15 7.59
C ARG A 197 4.15 7.89 6.78
N PHE A 198 5.18 7.44 6.06
CA PHE A 198 5.10 6.26 5.22
C PHE A 198 5.34 4.99 6.04
N ILE A 199 4.35 4.11 6.10
CA ILE A 199 4.41 2.84 6.84
C ILE A 199 4.20 1.63 5.96
N ASN A 200 3.68 1.82 4.74
CA ASN A 200 3.48 0.82 3.69
C ASN A 200 4.16 1.23 2.40
N ALA A 201 4.49 0.24 1.58
CA ALA A 201 4.79 0.44 0.16
C ALA A 201 4.14 -0.65 -0.69
N HIS A 202 3.69 -0.28 -1.91
CA HIS A 202 3.35 -1.22 -2.98
C HIS A 202 4.50 -1.23 -3.98
N VAL A 203 4.96 -2.43 -4.34
CA VAL A 203 6.19 -2.64 -5.10
C VAL A 203 5.90 -3.48 -6.33
N TYR A 204 6.07 -2.86 -7.48
CA TYR A 204 6.08 -3.42 -8.83
C TYR A 204 6.74 -2.39 -9.76
N HIS A 205 6.95 -2.71 -11.04
CA HIS A 205 7.71 -1.82 -11.92
C HIS A 205 6.93 -0.57 -12.31
N GLU A 206 5.77 -0.72 -12.93
CA GLU A 206 4.93 0.39 -13.37
C GLU A 206 3.46 -0.02 -13.60
N GLU A 207 2.56 0.95 -13.51
CA GLU A 207 1.15 0.81 -13.83
C GLU A 207 0.91 1.05 -15.32
N THR A 208 0.09 0.22 -15.93
CA THR A 208 -0.38 0.36 -17.32
C THR A 208 -1.89 0.19 -17.41
N GLU A 209 -2.46 0.35 -18.60
CA GLU A 209 -3.88 0.04 -18.84
C GLU A 209 -4.21 -1.46 -18.64
N ALA A 210 -3.20 -2.33 -18.79
CA ALA A 210 -3.34 -3.76 -18.54
C ALA A 210 -3.13 -4.15 -17.06
N GLY A 211 -2.78 -3.19 -16.20
CA GLY A 211 -2.48 -3.38 -14.78
C GLY A 211 -1.00 -3.26 -14.45
N HIS A 212 -0.60 -3.86 -13.33
CA HIS A 212 0.75 -3.78 -12.79
C HIS A 212 1.73 -4.65 -13.58
N LEU A 213 2.85 -4.07 -14.03
CA LEU A 213 3.93 -4.77 -14.71
C LEU A 213 5.05 -5.15 -13.73
N PRO A 214 5.61 -6.37 -13.84
CA PRO A 214 6.77 -6.78 -13.06
C PRO A 214 8.04 -6.07 -13.56
N PRO A 215 9.10 -5.92 -12.72
CA PRO A 215 10.42 -5.54 -13.18
C PRO A 215 11.03 -6.66 -14.02
N GLN A 216 11.85 -6.29 -15.01
CA GLN A 216 12.66 -7.26 -15.77
C GLN A 216 13.99 -7.54 -15.09
N SER A 217 14.48 -6.59 -14.27
CA SER A 217 15.73 -6.70 -13.54
C SER A 217 15.74 -5.78 -12.31
N LEU A 218 16.76 -5.91 -11.47
CA LEU A 218 16.96 -4.99 -10.33
C LEU A 218 17.10 -3.54 -10.78
N ALA A 219 17.68 -3.25 -11.94
CA ALA A 219 17.84 -1.89 -12.45
C ALA A 219 16.50 -1.14 -12.59
N ASP A 220 15.41 -1.87 -12.82
CA ASP A 220 14.07 -1.30 -12.94
C ASP A 220 13.48 -0.79 -11.61
N LEU A 221 13.98 -1.27 -10.48
CA LEU A 221 13.44 -0.97 -9.14
C LEU A 221 14.46 -0.36 -8.19
N GLN A 222 15.76 -0.45 -8.46
CA GLN A 222 16.83 -0.19 -7.49
C GLN A 222 16.67 1.15 -6.78
N ASP A 223 16.50 2.24 -7.53
CA ASP A 223 16.37 3.60 -6.99
C ASP A 223 15.16 3.76 -6.03
N ARG A 224 14.07 3.05 -6.35
CA ARG A 224 12.84 3.06 -5.54
C ARG A 224 12.95 2.17 -4.31
N LEU A 225 13.61 1.03 -4.41
CA LEU A 225 13.90 0.16 -3.26
C LEU A 225 14.88 0.85 -2.28
N GLU A 226 15.89 1.56 -2.79
CA GLU A 226 16.78 2.39 -1.98
C GLU A 226 16.02 3.50 -1.27
N LEU A 227 15.08 4.16 -1.97
CA LEU A 227 14.20 5.16 -1.37
C LEU A 227 13.38 4.57 -0.23
N LEU A 228 12.76 3.42 -0.43
CA LEU A 228 11.95 2.72 0.57
C LEU A 228 12.76 2.33 1.81
N LEU A 229 14.00 1.84 1.65
CA LEU A 229 14.89 1.53 2.77
C LEU A 229 15.28 2.77 3.58
N GLY A 230 15.27 3.94 2.96
CA GLY A 230 15.53 5.23 3.62
C GLY A 230 14.36 5.72 4.47
N LEU A 231 13.17 5.18 4.34
CA LEU A 231 11.98 5.61 5.08
C LEU A 231 11.95 4.97 6.49
N PRO A 232 11.89 5.76 7.57
CA PRO A 232 12.13 5.27 8.92
C PRO A 232 11.09 4.28 9.44
N LEU A 233 9.86 4.32 8.92
CA LEU A 233 8.74 3.51 9.38
C LEU A 233 8.14 2.60 8.31
N CYS A 234 8.65 2.66 7.05
CA CYS A 234 8.14 1.86 5.94
C CYS A 234 8.71 0.44 5.97
N ASN A 235 8.15 -0.37 6.84
CA ASN A 235 8.60 -1.75 7.08
C ASN A 235 7.66 -2.82 6.51
N TRP A 236 6.72 -2.45 5.65
CA TRP A 236 5.77 -3.35 5.01
C TRP A 236 5.75 -3.10 3.50
N TRP A 237 6.24 -4.06 2.73
CA TRP A 237 6.34 -3.97 1.28
C TRP A 237 5.46 -5.03 0.64
N VAL A 238 4.44 -4.61 -0.06
CA VAL A 238 3.50 -5.46 -0.79
C VAL A 238 4.00 -5.61 -2.22
N LEU A 239 4.28 -6.83 -2.66
CA LEU A 239 4.50 -7.10 -4.07
C LEU A 239 3.12 -7.20 -4.73
N GLU A 240 2.64 -6.09 -5.33
CA GLU A 240 1.26 -5.97 -5.78
C GLU A 240 1.07 -6.50 -7.20
N LEU A 241 1.34 -7.79 -7.37
CA LEU A 241 1.13 -8.56 -8.59
C LEU A 241 0.19 -9.73 -8.29
N ARG A 242 -0.71 -10.00 -9.23
CA ARG A 242 -1.83 -10.94 -9.02
C ARG A 242 -1.66 -12.29 -9.74
N GLU A 243 -0.51 -12.50 -10.36
CA GLU A 243 -0.17 -13.72 -11.05
C GLU A 243 1.16 -14.27 -10.54
N GLU A 244 1.22 -15.54 -10.23
CA GLU A 244 2.42 -16.21 -9.74
C GLU A 244 3.61 -16.02 -10.69
N ALA A 245 3.35 -16.08 -12.01
CA ALA A 245 4.35 -15.92 -13.06
C ALA A 245 5.06 -14.56 -13.04
N THR A 246 4.42 -13.50 -12.53
CA THR A 246 4.97 -12.15 -12.39
C THR A 246 5.43 -11.84 -10.96
N LEU A 247 4.74 -12.40 -9.97
CA LEU A 247 5.02 -12.19 -8.56
C LEU A 247 6.35 -12.81 -8.12
N LEU A 248 6.64 -14.06 -8.51
CA LEU A 248 7.86 -14.75 -8.07
C LEU A 248 9.14 -14.15 -8.66
N PRO A 249 9.25 -13.79 -9.95
CA PRO A 249 10.41 -13.05 -10.44
C PRO A 249 10.60 -11.70 -9.74
N THR A 250 9.52 -10.98 -9.44
CA THR A 250 9.60 -9.73 -8.68
C THR A 250 10.09 -9.96 -7.25
N LEU A 251 9.62 -11.01 -6.59
CA LEU A 251 10.10 -11.40 -5.27
C LEU A 251 11.60 -11.68 -5.29
N GLN A 252 12.10 -12.39 -6.29
CA GLN A 252 13.51 -12.67 -6.45
C GLN A 252 14.33 -11.38 -6.56
N VAL A 253 13.92 -10.43 -7.42
CA VAL A 253 14.57 -9.12 -7.57
C VAL A 253 14.64 -8.36 -6.24
N VAL A 254 13.53 -8.32 -5.48
CA VAL A 254 13.48 -7.64 -4.19
C VAL A 254 14.35 -8.32 -3.14
N GLN A 255 14.36 -9.66 -3.10
CA GLN A 255 15.20 -10.43 -2.17
C GLN A 255 16.69 -10.28 -2.49
N GLU A 256 17.09 -10.30 -3.76
CA GLU A 256 18.47 -10.03 -4.19
C GLU A 256 18.93 -8.64 -3.72
N PHE A 257 18.09 -7.63 -3.91
CA PHE A 257 18.37 -6.28 -3.40
C PHE A 257 18.56 -6.27 -1.88
N LEU A 258 17.63 -6.81 -1.12
CA LEU A 258 17.69 -6.81 0.35
C LEU A 258 18.91 -7.57 0.88
N ASN A 259 19.28 -8.69 0.26
CA ASN A 259 20.46 -9.49 0.62
C ASN A 259 21.76 -8.70 0.35
N SER A 260 21.84 -7.96 -0.77
CA SER A 260 22.99 -7.12 -1.08
C SER A 260 23.21 -6.03 -0.02
N GLN A 261 22.15 -5.43 0.51
CA GLN A 261 22.21 -4.42 1.57
C GLN A 261 22.62 -4.99 2.92
N GLY A 262 22.24 -6.25 3.22
CA GLY A 262 22.67 -6.96 4.44
C GLY A 262 24.17 -7.23 4.48
N ASN A 263 24.77 -7.58 3.35
CA ASN A 263 26.21 -7.85 3.22
C ASN A 263 27.08 -6.58 3.35
N ILE A 264 26.58 -5.42 2.95
CA ILE A 264 27.30 -4.14 3.05
C ILE A 264 27.37 -3.66 4.51
N ARG A 265 26.45 -4.07 5.37
CA ARG A 265 26.36 -3.64 6.78
C ARG A 265 27.17 -4.48 7.77
N GLN A 266 27.74 -5.62 7.36
CA GLN A 266 28.71 -6.34 8.20
C GLN A 266 30.10 -5.72 7.98
N PRO A 267 30.72 -5.07 9.01
CA PRO A 267 32.13 -4.66 8.89
C PRO A 267 32.95 -5.92 8.68
N ALA A 268 33.88 -5.85 7.71
CA ALA A 268 34.85 -6.92 7.49
C ALA A 268 35.45 -7.29 8.85
N SER A 269 35.28 -8.54 9.27
CA SER A 269 35.88 -9.06 10.48
C SER A 269 37.39 -8.86 10.35
N SER A 270 37.94 -7.95 11.19
CA SER A 270 39.38 -7.76 11.30
C SER A 270 40.01 -9.10 11.68
N SER A 271 40.72 -9.69 10.72
CA SER A 271 41.56 -10.85 10.98
C SER A 271 42.55 -10.47 12.10
N PRO A 272 42.75 -11.27 13.14
CA PRO A 272 43.75 -10.99 14.16
C PRO A 272 45.12 -11.05 13.49
N GLU A 273 45.89 -9.98 13.61
CA GLU A 273 47.31 -10.01 13.26
C GLU A 273 48.03 -11.11 14.03
N PRO A 274 48.88 -11.92 13.40
CA PRO A 274 49.71 -12.88 14.10
C PRO A 274 50.78 -12.14 14.92
N HIS A 275 50.64 -12.23 16.23
CA HIS A 275 51.72 -11.80 17.13
C HIS A 275 53.01 -12.58 16.81
N ARG A 276 54.04 -11.85 16.43
CA ARG A 276 55.44 -12.35 16.44
C ARG A 276 56.08 -12.14 17.80
#